data_0c7c563e03c6ca4e40c94a244f31433c
#
_entry.id   0c7c563e03c6ca4e40c94a244f31433c
#
_cell.length_a   1.000
_cell.length_b   1.000
_cell.length_c   1.000
_cell.angle_alpha   90.00
_cell.angle_beta   90.00
_cell.angle_gamma   90.00
#
_symmetry.space_group_name_H-M   'P 1'
#
loop_
_entity.id
_entity.type
_entity.pdbx_description
1 polymer ?
#
loop_
_entity_poly.entity_id
_entity_poly.type
_entity_poly.pdbx_seq_one_letter_code
_entity_poly.pdbx_strand_id
1 'polypeptide(L)'
;MLRIEDELKNNQISRFQLLYGEERYMVQYYRNQLIEKLSNPDDEMNRTFFRDKPEPSQIAEAAQILPFFAENRLIVVEDSGYFKSSSDMADYVESFPETTYIIFVEREIDKRNRLFKWINKNGCVTECTRQPEHMLKRWIAGYMKKAGKSISTKGAERLIERVGTDMEMLSNELEKCIGYVGESKLIDVPEVDLSLIH
;
A
#
# COMPACT_ATOMS: atom_id res chain seq x y z
N MET A 1 -7.40 -12.33 -6.73
CA MET A 1 -6.12 -11.62 -6.73
C MET A 1 -6.43 -10.17 -7.11
N LEU A 2 -5.88 -9.19 -6.40
CA LEU A 2 -6.09 -7.78 -6.75
C LEU A 2 -5.28 -7.46 -8.01
N ARG A 3 -5.79 -6.56 -8.88
CA ARG A 3 -5.10 -6.16 -10.11
C ARG A 3 -3.69 -5.61 -9.83
N ILE A 4 -3.51 -4.85 -8.75
CA ILE A 4 -2.21 -4.34 -8.33
C ILE A 4 -1.17 -5.44 -8.07
N GLU A 5 -1.60 -6.60 -7.54
CA GLU A 5 -0.69 -7.74 -7.31
C GLU A 5 -0.15 -8.31 -8.63
N ASP A 6 -1.00 -8.36 -9.65
CA ASP A 6 -0.59 -8.77 -11.00
C ASP A 6 0.36 -7.74 -11.64
N GLU A 7 0.06 -6.44 -11.50
CA GLU A 7 0.92 -5.36 -11.99
C GLU A 7 2.31 -5.39 -11.34
N LEU A 8 2.37 -5.56 -10.01
CA LEU A 8 3.63 -5.64 -9.26
C LEU A 8 4.43 -6.91 -9.61
N LYS A 9 3.75 -8.05 -9.78
CA LYS A 9 4.38 -9.32 -10.13
C LYS A 9 4.98 -9.31 -11.54
N ASN A 10 4.25 -8.73 -12.49
CA ASN A 10 4.65 -8.70 -13.90
C ASN A 10 5.52 -7.48 -14.24
N ASN A 11 5.76 -6.59 -13.31
CA ASN A 11 6.45 -5.31 -13.50
C ASN A 11 5.81 -4.44 -14.61
N GLN A 12 4.47 -4.50 -14.71
CA GLN A 12 3.68 -3.73 -15.66
C GLN A 12 2.73 -2.79 -14.91
N ILE A 13 3.31 -1.76 -14.31
CA ILE A 13 2.60 -0.85 -13.42
C ILE A 13 1.90 0.24 -14.22
N SER A 14 0.60 0.41 -14.00
CA SER A 14 -0.18 1.51 -14.57
C SER A 14 0.32 2.86 -14.02
N ARG A 15 0.40 3.88 -14.88
CA ARG A 15 0.91 5.23 -14.52
C ARG A 15 0.09 5.92 -13.44
N PHE A 16 -1.20 5.66 -13.36
CA PHE A 16 -2.12 6.24 -12.38
C PHE A 16 -2.60 5.16 -11.43
N GLN A 17 -2.23 5.31 -10.16
CA GLN A 17 -2.61 4.39 -9.09
C GLN A 17 -3.50 5.12 -8.08
N LEU A 18 -4.58 4.49 -7.65
CA LEU A 18 -5.40 4.94 -6.52
C LEU A 18 -5.50 3.82 -5.50
N LEU A 19 -4.95 4.08 -4.32
CA LEU A 19 -5.02 3.19 -3.16
C LEU A 19 -5.94 3.82 -2.11
N TYR A 20 -6.96 3.10 -1.66
CA TYR A 20 -7.86 3.61 -0.64
C TYR A 20 -8.50 2.48 0.17
N GLY A 21 -9.11 2.80 1.29
CA GLY A 21 -9.89 1.88 2.09
C GLY A 21 -9.51 1.86 3.56
N GLU A 22 -10.25 1.06 4.31
CA GLU A 22 -10.15 0.99 5.77
C GLU A 22 -8.95 0.17 6.27
N GLU A 23 -8.43 -0.78 5.44
CA GLU A 23 -7.26 -1.56 5.81
C GLU A 23 -5.97 -0.81 5.48
N ARG A 24 -5.56 0.04 6.42
CA ARG A 24 -4.41 0.96 6.23
C ARG A 24 -3.08 0.24 6.05
N TYR A 25 -2.91 -0.92 6.69
CA TYR A 25 -1.72 -1.74 6.48
C TYR A 25 -1.54 -2.12 5.00
N MET A 26 -2.61 -2.59 4.35
CA MET A 26 -2.56 -2.96 2.93
C MET A 26 -2.31 -1.74 2.02
N VAL A 27 -2.95 -0.59 2.33
CA VAL A 27 -2.73 0.66 1.60
C VAL A 27 -1.25 1.05 1.65
N GLN A 28 -0.63 1.06 2.84
CA GLN A 28 0.78 1.40 3.02
C GLN A 28 1.70 0.35 2.38
N TYR A 29 1.37 -0.92 2.49
CA TYR A 29 2.12 -2.01 1.87
C TYR A 29 2.20 -1.83 0.35
N TYR A 30 1.07 -1.66 -0.34
CA TYR A 30 1.05 -1.47 -1.79
C TYR A 30 1.68 -0.15 -2.22
N ARG A 31 1.45 0.93 -1.47
CA ARG A 31 2.14 2.20 -1.71
C ARG A 31 3.66 2.04 -1.72
N ASN A 32 4.20 1.39 -0.69
CA ASN A 32 5.65 1.19 -0.55
C ASN A 32 6.20 0.27 -1.67
N GLN A 33 5.47 -0.79 -2.02
CA GLN A 33 5.85 -1.67 -3.14
C GLN A 33 5.86 -0.93 -4.49
N LEU A 34 4.90 -0.03 -4.73
CA LEU A 34 4.88 0.79 -5.94
C LEU A 34 6.05 1.78 -5.97
N ILE A 35 6.33 2.45 -4.84
CA ILE A 35 7.47 3.39 -4.73
C ILE A 35 8.79 2.66 -5.01
N GLU A 36 9.00 1.50 -4.39
CA GLU A 36 10.21 0.68 -4.58
C GLU A 36 10.40 0.23 -6.03
N LYS A 37 9.30 -0.09 -6.72
CA LYS A 37 9.33 -0.53 -8.13
C LYS A 37 9.53 0.60 -9.13
N LEU A 38 8.98 1.79 -8.83
CA LEU A 38 8.94 2.92 -9.77
C LEU A 38 10.09 3.90 -9.60
N SER A 39 10.82 3.84 -8.49
CA SER A 39 11.91 4.76 -8.20
C SER A 39 13.02 4.10 -7.40
N ASN A 40 14.25 4.55 -7.58
CA ASN A 40 15.37 4.16 -6.73
C ASN A 40 15.21 4.80 -5.34
N PRO A 41 15.45 4.10 -4.22
CA PRO A 41 15.40 4.66 -2.87
C PRO A 41 16.23 5.94 -2.68
N ASP A 42 17.37 6.06 -3.35
CA ASP A 42 18.29 7.19 -3.25
C ASP A 42 17.96 8.34 -4.22
N ASP A 43 16.94 8.18 -5.07
CA ASP A 43 16.56 9.17 -6.07
C ASP A 43 15.53 10.15 -5.53
N GLU A 44 15.99 11.14 -4.77
CA GLU A 44 15.14 12.21 -4.25
C GLU A 44 14.72 13.22 -5.33
N MET A 45 15.48 13.35 -6.42
CA MET A 45 15.22 14.35 -7.47
C MET A 45 13.97 14.02 -8.30
N ASN A 46 13.73 12.73 -8.53
CA ASN A 46 12.62 12.27 -9.37
C ASN A 46 11.38 11.84 -8.57
N ARG A 47 11.39 12.06 -7.26
CA ARG A 47 10.24 11.78 -6.38
C ARG A 47 9.72 13.06 -5.74
N THR A 48 8.40 13.21 -5.71
CA THR A 48 7.75 14.31 -4.99
C THR A 48 6.57 13.76 -4.20
N PHE A 49 6.49 14.18 -2.93
CA PHE A 49 5.42 13.80 -2.02
C PHE A 49 4.59 15.02 -1.67
N PHE A 50 3.27 14.89 -1.85
CA PHE A 50 2.28 15.88 -1.44
C PHE A 50 1.37 15.29 -0.39
N ARG A 51 0.99 16.09 0.61
CA ARG A 51 0.11 15.67 1.71
C ARG A 51 -0.84 16.79 2.08
N ASP A 52 -1.92 16.43 2.77
CA ASP A 52 -2.81 17.38 3.42
C ASP A 52 -3.41 18.43 2.46
N LYS A 53 -4.15 17.96 1.46
CA LYS A 53 -4.90 18.79 0.50
C LYS A 53 -4.03 19.78 -0.29
N PRO A 54 -3.01 19.30 -1.00
CA PRO A 54 -2.22 20.15 -1.88
C PRO A 54 -3.10 20.79 -2.96
N GLU A 55 -2.67 21.93 -3.52
CA GLU A 55 -3.35 22.53 -4.66
C GLU A 55 -3.12 21.70 -5.94
N PRO A 56 -4.16 21.43 -6.75
CA PRO A 56 -4.03 20.66 -7.99
C PRO A 56 -2.98 21.18 -8.96
N SER A 57 -2.81 22.51 -9.04
CA SER A 57 -1.82 23.16 -9.88
C SER A 57 -0.39 22.81 -9.49
N GLN A 58 -0.08 22.71 -8.19
CA GLN A 58 1.25 22.33 -7.69
C GLN A 58 1.62 20.91 -8.12
N ILE A 59 0.65 19.98 -8.07
CA ILE A 59 0.85 18.62 -8.53
C ILE A 59 1.05 18.60 -10.05
N ALA A 60 0.24 19.37 -10.78
CA ALA A 60 0.34 19.47 -12.23
C ALA A 60 1.69 20.03 -12.68
N GLU A 61 2.20 21.07 -12.03
CA GLU A 61 3.55 21.60 -12.27
C GLU A 61 4.64 20.54 -12.01
N ALA A 62 4.58 19.86 -10.87
CA ALA A 62 5.53 18.80 -10.54
C ALA A 62 5.48 17.63 -11.52
N ALA A 63 4.29 17.33 -12.07
CA ALA A 63 4.07 16.25 -13.03
C ALA A 63 4.63 16.53 -14.42
N GLN A 64 4.76 17.82 -14.81
CA GLN A 64 5.33 18.22 -16.08
C GLN A 64 6.87 18.18 -16.09
N ILE A 65 7.51 18.08 -14.93
CA ILE A 65 8.97 17.98 -14.85
C ILE A 65 9.41 16.63 -15.36
N LEU A 66 10.23 16.60 -16.39
CA LEU A 66 10.80 15.36 -16.92
C LEU A 66 11.78 14.75 -15.92
N PRO A 67 11.90 13.42 -15.87
CA PRO A 67 12.84 12.76 -14.98
C PRO A 67 14.29 13.11 -15.35
N PHE A 68 15.14 13.29 -14.33
CA PHE A 68 16.54 13.62 -14.46
C PHE A 68 17.40 12.39 -14.18
N PHE A 69 18.07 11.88 -15.21
CA PHE A 69 18.86 10.63 -15.17
C PHE A 69 18.09 9.40 -14.64
N ALA A 70 16.77 9.36 -14.81
CA ALA A 70 15.92 8.25 -14.43
C ALA A 70 14.86 7.97 -15.52
N GLU A 71 14.24 6.80 -15.47
CA GLU A 71 13.18 6.43 -16.42
C GLU A 71 11.86 7.11 -16.07
N ASN A 72 11.57 7.27 -14.76
CA ASN A 72 10.29 7.70 -14.26
C ASN A 72 10.39 8.92 -13.34
N ARG A 73 9.38 9.78 -13.43
CA ARG A 73 9.03 10.80 -12.46
C ARG A 73 7.92 10.25 -11.57
N LEU A 74 8.13 10.13 -10.27
CA LEU A 74 7.15 9.60 -9.33
C LEU A 74 6.56 10.70 -8.44
N ILE A 75 5.24 10.77 -8.42
CA ILE A 75 4.49 11.67 -7.54
C ILE A 75 3.60 10.83 -6.63
N VAL A 76 3.68 11.07 -5.34
CA VAL A 76 2.81 10.44 -4.34
C VAL A 76 1.98 11.52 -3.68
N VAL A 77 0.66 11.37 -3.72
CA VAL A 77 -0.31 12.32 -3.19
C VAL A 77 -1.16 11.63 -2.13
N GLU A 78 -1.03 12.09 -0.88
CA GLU A 78 -1.74 11.50 0.26
C GLU A 78 -2.77 12.46 0.83
N ASP A 79 -3.96 11.94 1.15
CA ASP A 79 -5.06 12.67 1.78
C ASP A 79 -5.42 13.98 1.03
N SER A 80 -5.45 13.91 -0.31
CA SER A 80 -5.71 15.08 -1.16
C SER A 80 -7.13 15.62 -1.04
N GLY A 81 -8.10 14.74 -0.78
CA GLY A 81 -9.51 15.07 -0.77
C GLY A 81 -10.15 15.20 -2.16
N TYR A 82 -9.38 15.06 -3.25
CA TYR A 82 -9.86 15.23 -4.63
C TYR A 82 -10.92 14.20 -5.03
N PHE A 83 -10.97 13.08 -4.35
CA PHE A 83 -11.91 12.01 -4.62
C PHE A 83 -13.22 12.10 -3.81
N LYS A 84 -13.32 13.06 -2.87
CA LYS A 84 -14.55 13.34 -2.09
C LYS A 84 -15.38 14.46 -2.71
N SER A 85 -14.73 15.47 -3.27
CA SER A 85 -15.35 16.63 -3.90
C SER A 85 -14.89 16.78 -5.35
N SER A 86 -15.50 17.68 -6.10
CA SER A 86 -15.00 18.04 -7.43
C SER A 86 -13.63 18.72 -7.30
N SER A 87 -12.72 18.34 -8.19
CA SER A 87 -11.37 18.89 -8.25
C SER A 87 -10.96 19.06 -9.70
N ASP A 88 -10.21 20.12 -10.00
CA ASP A 88 -9.63 20.38 -11.31
C ASP A 88 -8.53 19.38 -11.68
N MET A 89 -8.08 18.54 -10.73
CA MET A 89 -7.09 17.48 -10.98
C MET A 89 -7.48 16.58 -12.15
N ALA A 90 -8.79 16.33 -12.33
CA ALA A 90 -9.29 15.54 -13.45
C ALA A 90 -9.00 16.16 -14.83
N ASP A 91 -8.75 17.47 -14.91
CA ASP A 91 -8.41 18.16 -16.14
C ASP A 91 -6.91 18.11 -16.43
N TYR A 92 -6.08 17.98 -15.40
CA TYR A 92 -4.62 17.93 -15.54
C TYR A 92 -4.08 16.53 -15.89
N VAL A 93 -4.67 15.46 -15.32
CA VAL A 93 -4.10 14.10 -15.43
C VAL A 93 -3.93 13.62 -16.88
N GLU A 94 -4.76 14.09 -17.82
CA GLU A 94 -4.66 13.71 -19.23
C GLU A 94 -3.42 14.29 -19.93
N SER A 95 -2.90 15.41 -19.41
CA SER A 95 -1.76 16.13 -20.00
C SER A 95 -0.40 15.69 -19.43
N PHE A 96 -0.37 14.76 -18.46
CA PHE A 96 0.88 14.37 -17.84
C PHE A 96 1.78 13.54 -18.77
N PRO A 97 3.10 13.82 -18.81
CA PRO A 97 4.05 13.08 -19.61
C PRO A 97 3.98 11.56 -19.38
N GLU A 98 4.32 10.76 -20.38
CA GLU A 98 4.30 9.29 -20.26
C GLU A 98 5.29 8.76 -19.23
N THR A 99 6.33 9.52 -18.93
CA THR A 99 7.32 9.22 -17.90
C THR A 99 6.85 9.50 -16.48
N THR A 100 5.70 10.16 -16.30
CA THR A 100 5.16 10.52 -14.99
C THR A 100 4.21 9.45 -14.46
N TYR A 101 4.54 8.95 -13.28
CA TYR A 101 3.71 8.04 -12.49
C TYR A 101 3.16 8.77 -11.28
N ILE A 102 1.88 8.57 -10.98
CA ILE A 102 1.23 9.19 -9.83
C ILE A 102 0.48 8.15 -9.00
N ILE A 103 0.71 8.20 -7.68
CA ILE A 103 0.06 7.33 -6.70
C ILE A 103 -0.77 8.22 -5.78
N PHE A 104 -2.09 8.10 -5.86
CA PHE A 104 -3.02 8.69 -4.90
C PHE A 104 -3.28 7.71 -3.76
N VAL A 105 -3.19 8.20 -2.54
CA VAL A 105 -3.45 7.45 -1.31
C VAL A 105 -4.53 8.17 -0.53
N GLU A 106 -5.72 7.60 -0.47
CA GLU A 106 -6.88 8.22 0.14
C GLU A 106 -7.48 7.34 1.24
N ARG A 107 -8.23 7.94 2.17
CA ARG A 107 -8.97 7.20 3.19
C ARG A 107 -10.34 6.81 2.69
N GLU A 108 -11.02 7.75 2.07
CA GLU A 108 -12.37 7.63 1.59
C GLU A 108 -12.52 8.30 0.23
N ILE A 109 -13.36 7.74 -0.62
CA ILE A 109 -13.62 8.26 -1.97
C ILE A 109 -15.13 8.24 -2.27
N ASP A 110 -15.56 9.06 -3.22
CA ASP A 110 -16.84 8.93 -3.88
C ASP A 110 -16.64 8.31 -5.27
N LYS A 111 -17.14 7.09 -5.47
CA LYS A 111 -17.02 6.36 -6.76
C LYS A 111 -17.72 7.06 -7.93
N ARG A 112 -18.56 8.07 -7.65
CA ARG A 112 -19.19 8.94 -8.67
C ARG A 112 -18.28 10.07 -9.13
N ASN A 113 -17.22 10.37 -8.39
CA ASN A 113 -16.28 11.44 -8.66
C ASN A 113 -15.64 11.30 -10.06
N ARG A 114 -15.41 12.42 -10.74
CA ARG A 114 -14.87 12.48 -12.10
C ARG A 114 -13.46 11.91 -12.18
N LEU A 115 -12.58 12.29 -11.25
CA LEU A 115 -11.20 11.80 -11.18
C LEU A 115 -11.15 10.30 -10.91
N PHE A 116 -12.00 9.81 -9.99
CA PHE A 116 -12.13 8.37 -9.74
C PHE A 116 -12.48 7.59 -11.01
N LYS A 117 -13.51 8.04 -11.73
CA LYS A 117 -13.94 7.38 -12.98
C LYS A 117 -12.83 7.38 -14.03
N TRP A 118 -12.11 8.48 -14.13
CA TRP A 118 -10.99 8.60 -15.07
C TRP A 118 -9.86 7.62 -14.72
N ILE A 119 -9.41 7.56 -13.46
CA ILE A 119 -8.36 6.64 -13.02
C ILE A 119 -8.83 5.18 -13.13
N ASN A 120 -10.09 4.90 -12.81
CA ASN A 120 -10.62 3.53 -12.94
C ASN A 120 -10.60 3.02 -14.40
N LYS A 121 -10.70 3.92 -15.36
CA LYS A 121 -10.62 3.61 -16.79
C LYS A 121 -9.18 3.53 -17.31
N ASN A 122 -8.29 4.43 -16.87
CA ASN A 122 -6.98 4.67 -17.48
C ASN A 122 -5.80 4.22 -16.57
N GLY A 123 -6.06 3.80 -15.35
CA GLY A 123 -5.07 3.41 -14.35
C GLY A 123 -5.49 2.17 -13.57
N CYS A 124 -4.99 2.03 -12.37
CA CYS A 124 -5.31 0.96 -11.44
C CYS A 124 -5.91 1.51 -10.15
N VAL A 125 -7.09 1.02 -9.79
CA VAL A 125 -7.78 1.35 -8.53
C VAL A 125 -7.76 0.13 -7.62
N THR A 126 -7.25 0.32 -6.40
CA THR A 126 -7.15 -0.73 -5.38
C THR A 126 -7.89 -0.31 -4.12
N GLU A 127 -8.97 -1.02 -3.82
CA GLU A 127 -9.72 -0.88 -2.56
C GLU A 127 -9.18 -1.88 -1.52
N CYS A 128 -8.64 -1.37 -0.44
CA CYS A 128 -8.10 -2.17 0.66
C CYS A 128 -9.15 -2.29 1.77
N THR A 129 -9.88 -3.39 1.77
CA THR A 129 -10.93 -3.68 2.76
C THR A 129 -10.39 -4.58 3.87
N ARG A 130 -11.08 -4.60 5.01
CA ARG A 130 -10.81 -5.55 6.10
C ARG A 130 -10.80 -6.97 5.57
N GLN A 131 -9.80 -7.74 5.96
CA GLN A 131 -9.62 -9.10 5.47
C GLN A 131 -10.37 -10.12 6.34
N PRO A 132 -11.07 -11.08 5.74
CA PRO A 132 -11.68 -12.16 6.49
C PRO A 132 -10.60 -13.06 7.12
N GLU A 133 -10.95 -13.73 8.22
CA GLU A 133 -10.01 -14.51 9.04
C GLU A 133 -9.18 -15.52 8.25
N HIS A 134 -9.77 -16.23 7.29
CA HIS A 134 -9.05 -17.20 6.47
C HIS A 134 -7.95 -16.54 5.59
N MET A 135 -8.16 -15.30 5.16
CA MET A 135 -7.16 -14.52 4.43
C MET A 135 -6.08 -14.01 5.38
N LEU A 136 -6.46 -13.58 6.59
CA LEU A 136 -5.49 -13.19 7.62
C LEU A 136 -4.58 -14.37 7.99
N LYS A 137 -5.10 -15.59 8.18
CA LYS A 137 -4.28 -16.76 8.44
C LYS A 137 -3.26 -17.03 7.32
N ARG A 138 -3.66 -16.88 6.06
CA ARG A 138 -2.75 -17.01 4.91
C ARG A 138 -1.69 -15.91 4.88
N TRP A 139 -2.10 -14.67 5.17
CA TRP A 139 -1.18 -13.54 5.25
C TRP A 139 -0.18 -13.71 6.38
N ILE A 140 -0.61 -14.11 7.59
CA ILE A 140 0.25 -14.43 8.74
C ILE A 140 1.29 -15.49 8.37
N ALA A 141 0.86 -16.59 7.75
CA ALA A 141 1.77 -17.63 7.31
C ALA A 141 2.80 -17.12 6.28
N GLY A 142 2.37 -16.30 5.34
CA GLY A 142 3.24 -15.64 4.36
C GLY A 142 4.22 -14.66 4.99
N TYR A 143 3.78 -13.90 5.99
CA TYR A 143 4.60 -12.99 6.77
C TYR A 143 5.74 -13.73 7.49
N MET A 144 5.39 -14.79 8.22
CA MET A 144 6.35 -15.63 8.91
C MET A 144 7.35 -16.29 7.97
N LYS A 145 6.88 -16.77 6.81
CA LYS A 145 7.76 -17.37 5.79
C LYS A 145 8.82 -16.39 5.27
N LYS A 146 8.48 -15.10 5.09
CA LYS A 146 9.45 -14.06 4.69
C LYS A 146 10.55 -13.87 5.74
N ALA A 147 10.22 -14.02 7.01
CA ALA A 147 11.18 -13.98 8.12
C ALA A 147 11.93 -15.32 8.35
N GLY A 148 11.78 -16.30 7.46
CA GLY A 148 12.41 -17.63 7.61
C GLY A 148 11.80 -18.50 8.71
N LYS A 149 10.58 -18.15 9.15
CA LYS A 149 9.84 -18.81 10.22
C LYS A 149 8.59 -19.51 9.68
N SER A 150 7.94 -20.28 10.54
CA SER A 150 6.61 -20.84 10.29
C SER A 150 5.74 -20.66 11.54
N ILE A 151 4.43 -20.61 11.34
CA ILE A 151 3.45 -20.58 12.43
C ILE A 151 2.43 -21.68 12.20
N SER A 152 2.03 -22.36 13.28
CA SER A 152 0.97 -23.35 13.19
C SER A 152 -0.39 -22.69 12.92
N THR A 153 -1.34 -23.46 12.39
CA THR A 153 -2.72 -22.96 12.19
C THR A 153 -3.31 -22.50 13.52
N LYS A 154 -3.09 -23.27 14.60
CA LYS A 154 -3.57 -22.93 15.95
C LYS A 154 -2.88 -21.68 16.50
N GLY A 155 -1.57 -21.50 16.25
CA GLY A 155 -0.83 -20.30 16.61
C GLY A 155 -1.37 -19.06 15.90
N ALA A 156 -1.68 -19.16 14.61
CA ALA A 156 -2.29 -18.06 13.85
C ALA A 156 -3.71 -17.72 14.33
N GLU A 157 -4.52 -18.74 14.64
CA GLU A 157 -5.86 -18.58 15.24
C GLU A 157 -5.76 -17.90 16.61
N ARG A 158 -4.84 -18.35 17.45
CA ARG A 158 -4.59 -17.76 18.78
C ARG A 158 -4.17 -16.31 18.69
N LEU A 159 -3.32 -15.96 17.74
CA LEU A 159 -2.90 -14.58 17.51
C LEU A 159 -4.08 -13.69 17.11
N ILE A 160 -4.91 -14.12 16.16
CA ILE A 160 -6.13 -13.39 15.75
C ILE A 160 -7.12 -13.26 16.92
N GLU A 161 -7.32 -14.30 17.70
CA GLU A 161 -8.20 -14.27 18.88
C GLU A 161 -7.77 -13.21 19.90
N ARG A 162 -6.46 -13.06 20.12
CA ARG A 162 -5.89 -12.16 21.13
C ARG A 162 -5.77 -10.71 20.65
N VAL A 163 -5.40 -10.53 19.40
CA VAL A 163 -5.05 -9.21 18.84
C VAL A 163 -6.20 -8.60 18.05
N GLY A 164 -7.08 -9.44 17.53
CA GLY A 164 -8.13 -9.05 16.61
C GLY A 164 -7.72 -9.17 15.14
N THR A 165 -8.47 -8.50 14.26
CA THR A 165 -8.32 -8.61 12.81
C THR A 165 -7.60 -7.42 12.16
N ASP A 166 -7.08 -6.48 12.95
CA ASP A 166 -6.32 -5.35 12.47
C ASP A 166 -4.93 -5.78 12.02
N MET A 167 -4.62 -5.60 10.74
CA MET A 167 -3.36 -6.11 10.16
C MET A 167 -2.12 -5.37 10.67
N GLU A 168 -2.24 -4.10 11.06
CA GLU A 168 -1.13 -3.35 11.63
C GLU A 168 -0.79 -3.87 13.03
N MET A 169 -1.82 -4.08 13.87
CA MET A 169 -1.64 -4.70 15.19
C MET A 169 -1.08 -6.11 15.06
N LEU A 170 -1.64 -6.92 14.14
CA LEU A 170 -1.14 -8.27 13.89
C LEU A 170 0.33 -8.26 13.43
N SER A 171 0.74 -7.35 12.53
CA SER A 171 2.13 -7.25 12.08
C SER A 171 3.09 -6.93 13.23
N ASN A 172 2.71 -6.01 14.11
CA ASN A 172 3.51 -5.65 15.27
C ASN A 172 3.70 -6.85 16.23
N GLU A 173 2.64 -7.62 16.48
CA GLU A 173 2.74 -8.81 17.32
C GLU A 173 3.54 -9.95 16.65
N LEU A 174 3.43 -10.08 15.32
CA LEU A 174 4.25 -11.02 14.56
C LEU A 174 5.76 -10.70 14.68
N GLU A 175 6.13 -9.42 14.61
CA GLU A 175 7.52 -8.99 14.83
C GLU A 175 8.02 -9.35 16.25
N LYS A 176 7.19 -9.16 17.27
CA LYS A 176 7.52 -9.57 18.63
C LYS A 176 7.70 -11.10 18.73
N CYS A 177 6.78 -11.88 18.13
CA CYS A 177 6.91 -13.34 18.07
C CYS A 177 8.23 -13.76 17.40
N ILE A 178 8.59 -13.14 16.27
CA ILE A 178 9.83 -13.41 15.55
C ILE A 178 11.05 -13.13 16.44
N GLY A 179 11.06 -11.99 17.13
CA GLY A 179 12.13 -11.63 18.07
C GLY A 179 12.23 -12.57 19.26
N TYR A 180 11.08 -12.97 19.82
CA TYR A 180 11.02 -13.84 20.98
C TYR A 180 11.57 -15.25 20.73
N VAL A 181 11.19 -15.87 19.60
CA VAL A 181 11.59 -17.26 19.32
C VAL A 181 13.04 -17.43 18.85
N GLY A 182 13.75 -16.33 18.62
CA GLY A 182 15.17 -16.36 18.24
C GLY A 182 15.46 -17.30 17.06
N GLU A 183 16.26 -18.33 17.28
CA GLU A 183 16.63 -19.30 16.24
C GLU A 183 15.57 -20.35 15.93
N SER A 184 14.53 -20.53 16.78
CA SER A 184 13.45 -21.49 16.52
C SER A 184 12.72 -21.12 15.22
N LYS A 185 12.37 -22.14 14.45
CA LYS A 185 11.67 -21.96 13.16
C LYS A 185 10.16 -22.04 13.26
N LEU A 186 9.63 -22.67 14.32
CA LEU A 186 8.20 -22.89 14.49
C LEU A 186 7.67 -22.06 15.66
N ILE A 187 6.56 -21.38 15.41
CA ILE A 187 5.77 -20.64 16.40
C ILE A 187 4.44 -21.36 16.56
N ASP A 188 4.09 -21.74 17.77
CA ASP A 188 2.81 -22.35 18.13
C ASP A 188 2.15 -21.54 19.26
N VAL A 189 1.04 -22.02 19.79
CA VAL A 189 0.23 -21.33 20.82
C VAL A 189 1.08 -20.86 22.03
N PRO A 190 1.99 -21.67 22.61
CA PRO A 190 2.80 -21.22 23.74
C PRO A 190 3.67 -20.00 23.44
N GLU A 191 4.32 -19.98 22.27
CA GLU A 191 5.18 -18.87 21.87
C GLU A 191 4.37 -17.59 21.61
N VAL A 192 3.17 -17.72 21.03
CA VAL A 192 2.23 -16.60 20.85
C VAL A 192 1.80 -16.05 22.21
N ASP A 193 1.36 -16.89 23.13
CA ASP A 193 0.90 -16.43 24.45
C ASP A 193 2.03 -15.76 25.26
N LEU A 194 3.27 -16.25 25.15
CA LEU A 194 4.42 -15.69 25.84
C LEU A 194 4.85 -14.35 25.23
N SER A 195 4.84 -14.20 23.91
CA SER A 195 5.20 -12.94 23.24
C SER A 195 4.22 -11.80 23.55
N LEU A 196 2.95 -12.12 23.80
CA LEU A 196 1.91 -11.15 24.16
C LEU A 196 1.98 -10.63 25.61
N ILE A 197 2.77 -11.28 26.48
CA ILE A 197 2.94 -10.89 27.89
C ILE A 197 4.11 -9.89 28.05
N HIS A 198 5.01 -9.82 27.11
CA HIS A 198 6.21 -8.98 27.11
C HIS A 198 6.14 -7.90 26.04
#